data_feaae147c70d380a94c980865d7f4b7e
#
_entry.id   feaae147c70d380a94c980865d7f4b7e
#
_cell.length_a   1.000
_cell.length_b   1.000
_cell.length_c   1.000
_cell.angle_alpha   90.00
_cell.angle_beta   90.00
_cell.angle_gamma   90.00
#
_symmetry.space_group_name_H-M   'P 1'
#
loop_
_entity.id
_entity.type
_entity.pdbx_description
1 polymer ?
#
loop_
_entity_poly.entity_id
_entity_poly.type
_entity_poly.pdbx_seq_one_letter_code
_entity_poly.pdbx_strand_id
1 'polypeptide(L)' 'MKYKELLNQLQHLSKEQLELETLVMIRDKDNFVSLKSGLFYVTEFDEYEEDLETGQPYFSI' A
#
# COMPACT_ATOMS: atom_id res chain seq x y z
N MET A 1 3.61 9.48 -5.36
CA MET A 1 2.13 9.51 -5.42
C MET A 1 1.56 9.67 -4.03
N LYS A 2 0.61 10.59 -3.88
CA LYS A 2 -0.06 10.79 -2.59
C LYS A 2 -1.24 9.83 -2.45
N TYR A 3 -1.64 9.55 -1.22
CA TYR A 3 -2.78 8.65 -0.97
C TYR A 3 -4.08 9.14 -1.62
N LYS A 4 -4.30 10.45 -1.69
CA LYS A 4 -5.48 10.98 -2.37
C LYS A 4 -5.50 10.68 -3.86
N GLU A 5 -4.32 10.61 -4.48
CA GLU A 5 -4.20 10.22 -5.89
C GLU A 5 -4.47 8.73 -6.07
N LEU A 6 -3.97 7.92 -5.13
CA LEU A 6 -4.24 6.48 -5.11
C LEU A 6 -5.74 6.20 -4.96
N LEU A 7 -6.39 6.91 -4.04
CA LEU A 7 -7.82 6.77 -3.84
C LEU A 7 -8.59 7.08 -5.12
N ASN A 8 -8.22 8.17 -5.79
CA ASN A 8 -8.87 8.55 -7.05
C ASN A 8 -8.71 7.46 -8.11
N GLN A 9 -7.54 6.86 -8.23
CA GLN A 9 -7.32 5.77 -9.16
C GLN A 9 -8.17 4.54 -8.82
N LEU A 10 -8.26 4.21 -7.54
CA LEU A 10 -9.05 3.06 -7.09
C LEU A 10 -10.55 3.26 -7.36
N GLN A 11 -11.03 4.49 -7.28
CA GLN A 11 -12.44 4.81 -7.55
C GLN A 11 -12.82 4.63 -9.01
N HIS A 12 -11.85 4.56 -9.92
CA HIS A 12 -12.09 4.32 -11.35
C HIS A 12 -12.14 2.83 -11.71
N LEU A 13 -11.87 1.95 -10.75
CA LEU A 13 -11.96 0.52 -11.00
C LEU A 13 -13.42 0.06 -11.08
N SER A 14 -13.67 -0.95 -11.91
CA SER A 14 -14.98 -1.60 -11.97
C SER A 14 -15.25 -2.40 -10.70
N LYS A 15 -16.50 -2.80 -10.50
CA LYS A 15 -16.85 -3.66 -9.36
C LYS A 15 -16.09 -4.98 -9.40
N GLU A 16 -15.94 -5.55 -10.57
CA GLU A 16 -15.21 -6.80 -10.78
C GLU A 16 -13.74 -6.63 -10.41
N GLN A 17 -13.13 -5.50 -10.82
CA GLN A 17 -11.72 -5.22 -10.49
C GLN A 17 -11.51 -5.01 -9.00
N LEU A 18 -12.46 -4.38 -8.30
CA LEU A 18 -12.38 -4.16 -6.86
C LEU A 18 -12.43 -5.46 -6.05
N GLU A 19 -12.98 -6.52 -6.62
CA GLU A 19 -13.04 -7.83 -5.96
C GLU A 19 -11.78 -8.66 -6.16
N LEU A 20 -10.87 -8.22 -7.02
CA LEU A 20 -9.61 -8.92 -7.26
C LEU A 20 -8.59 -8.63 -6.15
N GLU A 21 -7.67 -9.57 -5.98
CA GLU A 21 -6.57 -9.41 -5.05
C GLU A 21 -5.67 -8.23 -5.46
N THR A 22 -5.21 -7.48 -4.48
CA THR A 22 -4.25 -6.40 -4.72
C THR A 22 -2.86 -6.99 -4.94
N LEU A 23 -2.28 -6.69 -6.10
CA LEU A 23 -0.97 -7.21 -6.47
C LEU A 23 0.04 -6.08 -6.57
N VAL A 24 1.27 -6.37 -6.16
CA VAL A 24 2.42 -5.50 -6.31
C VAL A 24 3.48 -6.26 -7.09
N MET A 25 3.97 -5.63 -8.16
CA MET A 25 5.06 -6.22 -8.93
C MET A 25 6.40 -5.83 -8.33
N ILE A 26 7.24 -6.83 -8.07
CA ILE A 26 8.62 -6.62 -7.64
C ILE A 26 9.49 -6.75 -8.89
N ARG A 27 9.93 -5.61 -9.42
CA ARG A 27 10.62 -5.56 -10.72
C ARG A 27 11.92 -6.34 -10.76
N ASP A 28 12.71 -6.26 -9.69
CA ASP A 28 14.00 -6.95 -9.64
C ASP A 28 13.87 -8.46 -9.74
N LYS A 29 12.74 -8.99 -9.27
CA LYS A 29 12.46 -10.42 -9.27
C LYS A 29 11.49 -10.82 -10.37
N ASP A 30 10.97 -9.83 -11.11
CA ASP A 30 9.96 -10.04 -12.15
C ASP A 30 8.80 -10.89 -11.64
N ASN A 31 8.31 -10.55 -10.46
CA ASN A 31 7.33 -11.35 -9.72
C ASN A 31 6.22 -10.47 -9.16
N PHE A 32 5.01 -11.03 -9.05
CA PHE A 32 3.88 -10.37 -8.39
C PHE A 32 3.66 -10.94 -7.01
N VAL A 33 3.42 -10.08 -6.04
CA VAL A 33 3.14 -10.46 -4.66
C VAL A 33 1.78 -9.93 -4.26
N SER A 34 0.97 -10.78 -3.64
CA SER A 34 -0.32 -10.36 -3.11
C SER A 34 -0.14 -9.53 -1.85
N LEU A 35 -0.86 -8.41 -1.77
CA LEU A 35 -0.88 -7.56 -0.59
C LEU A 35 -1.88 -8.14 0.40
N LYS A 36 -1.38 -8.90 1.38
CA LYS A 36 -2.23 -9.65 2.33
C LYS A 36 -2.72 -8.82 3.51
N SER A 37 -2.04 -7.73 3.81
CA SER A 37 -2.38 -6.85 4.91
C SER A 37 -2.85 -5.51 4.38
N GLY A 38 -3.66 -4.81 5.17
CA GLY A 38 -4.05 -3.45 4.83
C GLY A 38 -2.96 -2.44 5.16
N LEU A 39 -3.36 -1.21 5.37
CA LEU A 39 -2.45 -0.13 5.74
C LEU A 39 -1.94 -0.29 7.17
N PHE A 40 -0.66 -0.10 7.32
CA PHE A 40 -0.04 0.08 8.63
C PHE A 40 0.19 1.57 8.89
N TYR A 41 0.34 1.93 10.14
CA TYR A 41 0.61 3.30 10.55
C TYR A 41 1.85 3.33 11.43
N VAL A 42 2.74 4.28 11.16
CA VAL A 42 3.93 4.47 11.99
C VAL A 42 3.51 4.96 13.38
N THR A 43 4.02 4.32 14.43
CA THR A 43 3.78 4.71 15.81
C THR A 43 5.08 5.23 16.42
N GLU A 44 5.00 5.90 17.57
CA GLU A 44 6.19 6.41 18.26
C GLU A 44 7.10 5.30 18.77
N PHE A 45 6.61 4.05 18.81
CA PHE A 45 7.40 2.89 19.23
C PHE A 45 7.93 2.09 18.05
N ASP A 46 7.67 2.56 16.83
CA ASP A 46 8.05 1.86 15.61
C ASP A 46 9.52 2.15 15.29
N GLU A 47 10.22 1.13 14.77
CA GLU A 47 11.62 1.30 14.34
C GLU A 47 11.78 2.27 13.17
N TYR A 48 10.70 2.55 12.46
CA TYR A 48 10.69 3.42 11.28
C TYR A 48 10.40 4.88 11.61
N GLU A 49 10.20 5.23 12.88
CA GLU A 49 9.85 6.59 13.28
C GLU A 49 10.89 7.63 12.84
N GLU A 50 12.16 7.25 12.80
CA GLU A 50 13.23 8.16 12.37
C GLU A 50 13.13 8.50 10.87
N ASP A 51 12.63 7.57 10.06
CA ASP A 51 12.52 7.74 8.61
C ASP A 51 11.17 8.27 8.17
N LEU A 52 10.14 8.01 8.97
CA LEU A 52 8.75 8.35 8.65
C LEU A 52 8.12 9.11 9.82
N GLU A 53 7.16 9.96 9.49
CA GLU A 53 6.41 10.69 10.52
C GLU A 53 5.48 9.74 11.27
N THR A 54 5.28 10.00 12.57
CA THR A 54 4.28 9.27 13.34
C THR A 54 2.90 9.47 12.72
N GLY A 55 2.19 8.38 12.52
CA GLY A 55 0.90 8.40 11.83
C GLY A 55 0.98 8.24 10.33
N GLN A 56 2.19 8.19 9.76
CA GLN A 56 2.37 7.97 8.33
C GLN A 56 1.81 6.59 7.94
N PRO A 57 0.84 6.53 7.00
CA PRO A 57 0.37 5.24 6.49
C PRO A 57 1.40 4.63 5.52
N TYR A 58 1.52 3.32 5.53
CA TYR A 58 2.38 2.62 4.58
C TYR A 58 1.87 1.21 4.33
N PHE A 59 2.30 0.64 3.21
CA PHE A 59 2.06 -0.76 2.90
C PHE A 59 3.34 -1.56 3.13
N SER A 60 3.16 -2.81 3.56
CA SER A 60 4.26 -3.76 3.69
C SER A 60 3.99 -4.96 2.79
N ILE A 61 5.03 -5.46 2.17
CA ILE A 61 4.95 -6.67 1.34
C ILE A 61 5.48 -7.89 2.14
#